data_576ce5532dd4dfc622f2310e3824e7fc
#
_entry.id   576ce5532dd4dfc622f2310e3824e7fc
#
_cell.length_a   1.000
_cell.length_b   1.000
_cell.length_c   1.000
_cell.angle_alpha   90.00
_cell.angle_beta   90.00
_cell.angle_gamma   90.00
#
_symmetry.space_group_name_H-M   'P 1'
#
loop_
_entity.id
_entity.type
_entity.pdbx_description
1 polymer ?
#
loop_
_entity_poly.entity_id
_entity_poly.type
_entity_poly.pdbx_seq_one_letter_code
_entity_poly.pdbx_strand_id
1 'polypeptide(L)'
;MRSEAGRHALCELWQGYWQTAVRYGLPFLATTPTRRANRERTRQAGEDEGLLRDCMTLLAGLKAGWERTPTYTGGLMGCKGDAYTGEGALDEEDARRFHAWQADILADAGADFLYAGIMPTLPEALGMARALAATCLPYIISFTLLDKGTLVDGTPLHTAIQHIDNRTERPPLCYMTNCVHPDIVRKALLQPVNRTELVRRRFQGIQANAAPLEYAVMDNATSLLTSAPDDLAHGMLGLRELTAMKIFGGCCGTDGRHLEAIARCLSLRRSATPDSGTGA
;
A
#
# COMPACT_ATOMS: atom_id res chain seq x y z
N MET A 1 -20.29 0.07 2.54
CA MET A 1 -20.66 1.42 3.05
C MET A 1 -22.17 1.67 3.06
N ARG A 2 -22.95 1.25 2.09
CA ARG A 2 -24.38 1.59 1.95
C ARG A 2 -25.33 0.80 2.85
N SER A 3 -24.93 -0.34 3.40
CA SER A 3 -25.71 -1.10 4.38
C SER A 3 -25.09 -1.02 5.77
N GLU A 4 -25.92 -1.09 6.80
CA GLU A 4 -25.47 -1.15 8.19
C GLU A 4 -24.57 -2.38 8.44
N ALA A 5 -24.99 -3.55 7.95
CA ALA A 5 -24.20 -4.78 8.04
C ALA A 5 -22.82 -4.64 7.37
N GLY A 6 -22.74 -3.99 6.20
CA GLY A 6 -21.47 -3.75 5.53
C GLY A 6 -20.56 -2.79 6.29
N ARG A 7 -21.10 -1.73 6.88
CA ARG A 7 -20.32 -0.83 7.76
C ARG A 7 -19.83 -1.57 9.00
N HIS A 8 -20.69 -2.36 9.62
CA HIS A 8 -20.31 -3.15 10.80
C HIS A 8 -19.16 -4.12 10.49
N ALA A 9 -19.26 -4.89 9.40
CA ALA A 9 -18.22 -5.81 9.00
C ALA A 9 -16.87 -5.11 8.71
N LEU A 10 -16.88 -3.92 8.11
CA LEU A 10 -15.68 -3.11 7.92
C LEU A 10 -15.10 -2.66 9.27
N CYS A 11 -15.93 -2.20 10.19
CA CYS A 11 -15.47 -1.79 11.51
C CYS A 11 -14.84 -2.95 12.28
N GLU A 12 -15.43 -4.13 12.27
CA GLU A 12 -14.87 -5.32 12.90
C GLU A 12 -13.52 -5.71 12.31
N LEU A 13 -13.40 -5.63 10.97
CA LEU A 13 -12.15 -5.94 10.27
C LEU A 13 -11.01 -5.00 10.69
N TRP A 14 -11.22 -3.67 10.66
CA TRP A 14 -10.21 -2.71 11.08
C TRP A 14 -9.89 -2.80 12.58
N GLN A 15 -10.93 -3.01 13.40
CA GLN A 15 -10.74 -3.20 14.84
C GLN A 15 -9.86 -4.41 15.13
N GLY A 16 -10.05 -5.54 14.43
CA GLY A 16 -9.23 -6.73 14.58
C GLY A 16 -7.77 -6.49 14.22
N TYR A 17 -7.51 -5.78 13.12
CA TYR A 17 -6.15 -5.43 12.70
C TYR A 17 -5.47 -4.43 13.66
N TRP A 18 -6.21 -3.42 14.13
CA TRP A 18 -5.72 -2.50 15.12
C TRP A 18 -5.37 -3.20 16.45
N GLN A 19 -6.23 -4.10 16.93
CA GLN A 19 -5.97 -4.89 18.14
C GLN A 19 -4.69 -5.73 18.01
N THR A 20 -4.41 -6.27 16.82
CA THR A 20 -3.14 -6.95 16.55
C THR A 20 -1.97 -5.99 16.69
N ALA A 21 -2.04 -4.80 16.10
CA ALA A 21 -0.99 -3.79 16.24
C ALA A 21 -0.75 -3.39 17.72
N VAL A 22 -1.83 -3.18 18.48
CA VAL A 22 -1.76 -2.88 19.93
C VAL A 22 -1.08 -4.01 20.71
N ARG A 23 -1.49 -5.26 20.46
CA ARG A 23 -0.93 -6.45 21.15
C ARG A 23 0.59 -6.54 21.01
N TYR A 24 1.11 -6.15 19.86
CA TYR A 24 2.54 -6.22 19.55
C TYR A 24 3.27 -4.87 19.63
N GLY A 25 2.61 -3.81 20.14
CA GLY A 25 3.21 -2.48 20.33
C GLY A 25 3.67 -1.82 19.02
N LEU A 26 2.96 -2.05 17.91
CA LEU A 26 3.31 -1.55 16.58
C LEU A 26 2.44 -0.36 16.18
N PRO A 27 2.98 0.65 15.47
CA PRO A 27 2.17 1.65 14.81
C PRO A 27 1.26 1.02 13.75
N PHE A 28 0.08 1.61 13.53
CA PHE A 28 -0.91 1.11 12.60
C PHE A 28 -1.26 2.13 11.52
N LEU A 29 -1.24 1.68 10.26
CA LEU A 29 -1.70 2.43 9.10
C LEU A 29 -3.02 1.80 8.61
N ALA A 30 -4.13 2.52 8.80
CA ALA A 30 -5.44 2.11 8.31
C ALA A 30 -5.78 2.91 7.05
N THR A 31 -6.33 2.25 6.02
CA THR A 31 -6.72 2.94 4.78
C THR A 31 -8.19 2.73 4.45
N THR A 32 -8.79 3.71 3.80
CA THR A 32 -10.18 3.61 3.31
C THR A 32 -10.34 2.49 2.27
N PRO A 33 -11.52 1.89 2.12
CA PRO A 33 -11.79 0.86 1.10
C PRO A 33 -12.10 1.50 -0.27
N THR A 34 -11.33 2.51 -0.68
CA THR A 34 -11.65 3.37 -1.83
C THR A 34 -10.74 3.19 -3.03
N ARG A 35 -9.91 2.11 -3.05
CA ARG A 35 -8.95 1.87 -4.14
C ARG A 35 -9.55 2.00 -5.55
N ARG A 36 -10.76 1.52 -5.75
CA ARG A 36 -11.44 1.54 -7.04
C ARG A 36 -12.53 2.62 -7.14
N ALA A 37 -12.67 3.48 -6.14
CA ALA A 37 -13.69 4.53 -6.09
C ALA A 37 -13.23 5.82 -6.82
N ASN A 38 -12.72 5.68 -8.05
CA ASN A 38 -12.44 6.82 -8.90
C ASN A 38 -13.75 7.45 -9.43
N ARG A 39 -13.63 8.66 -10.00
CA ARG A 39 -14.79 9.45 -10.42
C ARG A 39 -15.73 8.69 -11.39
N GLU A 40 -15.16 7.96 -12.34
CA GLU A 40 -15.94 7.22 -13.35
C GLU A 40 -16.75 6.09 -12.71
N ARG A 41 -16.08 5.24 -11.91
CA ARG A 41 -16.71 4.09 -11.25
C ARG A 41 -17.72 4.50 -10.18
N THR A 42 -17.40 5.58 -9.45
CA THR A 42 -18.32 6.13 -8.45
C THR A 42 -19.63 6.57 -9.12
N ARG A 43 -19.54 7.30 -10.24
CA ARG A 43 -20.72 7.70 -11.03
C ARG A 43 -21.47 6.51 -11.65
N GLN A 44 -20.75 5.52 -12.19
CA GLN A 44 -21.36 4.31 -12.74
C GLN A 44 -22.13 3.51 -11.67
N ALA A 45 -21.70 3.57 -10.43
CA ALA A 45 -22.39 2.96 -9.29
C ALA A 45 -23.57 3.78 -8.76
N GLY A 46 -23.89 4.93 -9.39
CA GLY A 46 -24.93 5.84 -8.91
C GLY A 46 -24.55 6.59 -7.63
N GLU A 47 -23.26 6.73 -7.38
CA GLU A 47 -22.69 7.36 -6.20
C GLU A 47 -21.97 8.67 -6.57
N ASP A 48 -21.66 9.46 -5.55
CA ASP A 48 -20.94 10.73 -5.67
C ASP A 48 -19.73 10.78 -4.71
N GLU A 49 -19.16 11.96 -4.54
CA GLU A 49 -18.03 12.20 -3.63
C GLU A 49 -18.36 11.90 -2.15
N GLY A 50 -19.64 11.92 -1.78
CA GLY A 50 -20.12 11.58 -0.44
C GLY A 50 -19.69 10.18 -0.02
N LEU A 51 -19.57 9.22 -0.97
CA LEU A 51 -19.06 7.88 -0.68
C LEU A 51 -17.63 7.92 -0.11
N LEU A 52 -16.75 8.74 -0.67
CA LEU A 52 -15.36 8.87 -0.22
C LEU A 52 -15.30 9.54 1.16
N ARG A 53 -16.08 10.61 1.35
CA ARG A 53 -16.20 11.32 2.64
C ARG A 53 -16.77 10.41 3.73
N ASP A 54 -17.80 9.60 3.43
CA ASP A 54 -18.36 8.61 4.35
C ASP A 54 -17.33 7.56 4.77
N CYS A 55 -16.48 7.10 3.85
CA CYS A 55 -15.40 6.16 4.16
C CYS A 55 -14.37 6.78 5.11
N MET A 56 -13.98 8.03 4.89
CA MET A 56 -13.06 8.74 5.80
C MET A 56 -13.70 8.99 7.16
N THR A 57 -14.96 9.43 7.20
CA THR A 57 -15.71 9.66 8.44
C THR A 57 -15.80 8.38 9.29
N LEU A 58 -16.11 7.23 8.66
CA LEU A 58 -16.15 5.95 9.35
C LEU A 58 -14.78 5.61 9.97
N LEU A 59 -13.72 5.76 9.19
CA LEU A 59 -12.37 5.43 9.65
C LEU A 59 -11.88 6.38 10.75
N ALA A 60 -12.18 7.68 10.64
CA ALA A 60 -11.88 8.68 11.66
C ALA A 60 -12.64 8.40 12.97
N GLY A 61 -13.91 7.97 12.86
CA GLY A 61 -14.71 7.57 14.03
C GLY A 61 -14.11 6.38 14.77
N LEU A 62 -13.58 5.39 14.05
CA LEU A 62 -12.84 4.26 14.65
C LEU A 62 -11.54 4.74 15.31
N LYS A 63 -10.75 5.57 14.60
CA LYS A 63 -9.49 6.11 15.11
C LYS A 63 -9.65 6.87 16.42
N ALA A 64 -10.75 7.57 16.63
CA ALA A 64 -11.03 8.30 17.86
C ALA A 64 -11.01 7.40 19.13
N GLY A 65 -11.28 6.09 18.98
CA GLY A 65 -11.16 5.10 20.05
C GLY A 65 -9.82 4.34 20.08
N TRP A 66 -8.87 4.70 19.23
CA TRP A 66 -7.60 3.96 19.04
C TRP A 66 -6.41 4.67 19.68
N GLU A 67 -6.38 4.76 20.98
CA GLU A 67 -5.38 5.57 21.73
C GLU A 67 -4.10 4.80 22.11
N ARG A 68 -4.09 3.46 22.01
CA ARG A 68 -3.02 2.62 22.59
C ARG A 68 -1.76 2.48 21.72
N THR A 69 -1.83 2.89 20.45
CA THR A 69 -0.69 2.87 19.54
C THR A 69 -0.81 3.99 18.52
N PRO A 70 0.30 4.56 18.04
CA PRO A 70 0.25 5.55 16.95
C PRO A 70 -0.51 4.99 15.75
N THR A 71 -1.60 5.66 15.38
CA THR A 71 -2.47 5.23 14.28
C THR A 71 -2.70 6.38 13.31
N TYR A 72 -2.53 6.07 12.03
CA TYR A 72 -2.73 7.01 10.93
C TYR A 72 -3.78 6.46 9.98
N THR A 73 -4.67 7.34 9.49
CA THR A 73 -5.75 7.01 8.57
C THR A 73 -5.46 7.57 7.18
N GLY A 74 -5.43 6.70 6.19
CA GLY A 74 -5.06 7.08 4.82
C GLY A 74 -6.18 6.92 3.81
N GLY A 75 -6.16 7.80 2.80
CA GLY A 75 -7.00 7.68 1.61
C GLY A 75 -6.36 6.73 0.60
N LEU A 76 -6.98 5.56 0.37
CA LEU A 76 -6.48 4.58 -0.61
C LEU A 76 -7.04 4.85 -1.99
N MET A 77 -6.15 5.00 -2.95
CA MET A 77 -6.42 5.17 -4.38
C MET A 77 -5.75 4.07 -5.19
N GLY A 78 -6.16 3.86 -6.42
CA GLY A 78 -5.55 2.89 -7.34
C GLY A 78 -5.52 3.40 -8.77
N CYS A 79 -4.86 2.66 -9.67
CA CYS A 79 -4.80 2.97 -11.08
C CYS A 79 -6.21 2.99 -11.72
N LYS A 80 -6.32 3.63 -12.87
CA LYS A 80 -7.58 3.70 -13.63
C LYS A 80 -7.97 2.35 -14.20
N GLY A 81 -7.04 1.72 -14.90
CA GLY A 81 -7.24 0.49 -15.63
C GLY A 81 -6.97 -0.77 -14.82
N ASP A 82 -6.38 -1.75 -15.49
CA ASP A 82 -5.95 -3.00 -14.87
C ASP A 82 -4.56 -2.87 -14.28
N ALA A 83 -4.43 -3.21 -13.00
CA ALA A 83 -3.20 -3.05 -12.23
C ALA A 83 -2.12 -4.10 -12.56
N TYR A 84 -2.47 -5.16 -13.26
CA TYR A 84 -1.61 -6.31 -13.48
C TYR A 84 -1.19 -6.48 -14.94
N THR A 85 -2.03 -6.00 -15.86
CA THR A 85 -1.71 -5.98 -17.30
C THR A 85 -1.28 -4.59 -17.77
N GLY A 86 -1.63 -3.52 -17.04
CA GLY A 86 -1.44 -2.15 -17.46
C GLY A 86 -2.46 -1.69 -18.51
N GLU A 87 -3.45 -2.52 -18.86
CA GLU A 87 -4.48 -2.14 -19.80
C GLU A 87 -5.30 -0.95 -19.28
N GLY A 88 -5.48 0.05 -20.11
CA GLY A 88 -6.18 1.28 -19.75
C GLY A 88 -5.42 2.21 -18.81
N ALA A 89 -4.11 1.98 -18.62
CA ALA A 89 -3.25 2.91 -17.90
C ALA A 89 -3.20 4.27 -18.62
N LEU A 90 -3.09 5.35 -17.84
CA LEU A 90 -3.07 6.70 -18.34
C LEU A 90 -1.64 7.19 -18.60
N ASP A 91 -1.50 8.16 -19.52
CA ASP A 91 -0.31 9.00 -19.58
C ASP A 91 -0.17 9.91 -18.35
N GLU A 92 0.96 10.58 -18.21
CA GLU A 92 1.30 11.38 -17.03
C GLU A 92 0.28 12.49 -16.76
N GLU A 93 -0.09 13.27 -17.79
CA GLU A 93 -0.95 14.44 -17.60
C GLU A 93 -2.41 14.05 -17.43
N ASP A 94 -2.88 13.04 -18.15
CA ASP A 94 -4.22 12.49 -17.96
C ASP A 94 -4.35 11.82 -16.59
N ALA A 95 -3.34 11.12 -16.12
CA ALA A 95 -3.31 10.54 -14.78
C ALA A 95 -3.38 11.63 -13.70
N ARG A 96 -2.59 12.71 -13.84
CA ARG A 96 -2.64 13.84 -12.92
C ARG A 96 -4.05 14.42 -12.79
N ARG A 97 -4.70 14.70 -13.92
CA ARG A 97 -6.07 15.23 -13.94
C ARG A 97 -7.12 14.25 -13.40
N PHE A 98 -6.97 12.98 -13.77
CA PHE A 98 -7.92 11.94 -13.38
C PHE A 98 -7.90 11.68 -11.87
N HIS A 99 -6.70 11.58 -11.29
CA HIS A 99 -6.54 11.22 -9.88
C HIS A 99 -6.70 12.40 -8.91
N ALA A 100 -6.54 13.64 -9.37
CA ALA A 100 -6.71 14.85 -8.55
C ALA A 100 -8.08 14.88 -7.86
N TRP A 101 -9.16 14.53 -8.58
CA TRP A 101 -10.51 14.52 -8.01
C TRP A 101 -10.62 13.65 -6.74
N GLN A 102 -10.07 12.43 -6.77
CA GLN A 102 -10.13 11.53 -5.61
C GLN A 102 -9.17 11.98 -4.51
N ALA A 103 -8.00 12.46 -4.88
CA ALA A 103 -6.99 12.96 -3.95
C ALA A 103 -7.50 14.15 -3.13
N ASP A 104 -8.09 15.14 -3.79
CA ASP A 104 -8.62 16.34 -3.15
C ASP A 104 -9.74 16.01 -2.16
N ILE A 105 -10.69 15.15 -2.55
CA ILE A 105 -11.79 14.75 -1.68
C ILE A 105 -11.29 14.01 -0.42
N LEU A 106 -10.35 13.08 -0.57
CA LEU A 106 -9.79 12.33 0.55
C LEU A 106 -8.96 13.23 1.48
N ALA A 107 -8.20 14.17 0.92
CA ALA A 107 -7.46 15.16 1.69
C ALA A 107 -8.40 16.09 2.48
N ASP A 108 -9.40 16.65 1.82
CA ASP A 108 -10.42 17.52 2.45
C ASP A 108 -11.24 16.78 3.52
N ALA A 109 -11.42 15.47 3.36
CA ALA A 109 -12.13 14.62 4.33
C ALA A 109 -11.25 14.24 5.54
N GLY A 110 -10.02 14.75 5.66
CA GLY A 110 -9.18 14.61 6.83
C GLY A 110 -8.29 13.37 6.84
N ALA A 111 -7.85 12.88 5.68
CA ALA A 111 -6.83 11.84 5.63
C ALA A 111 -5.50 12.34 6.25
N ASP A 112 -4.82 11.51 7.05
CA ASP A 112 -3.47 11.82 7.54
C ASP A 112 -2.41 11.64 6.44
N PHE A 113 -2.67 10.78 5.46
CA PHE A 113 -1.82 10.51 4.29
C PHE A 113 -2.64 9.97 3.12
N LEU A 114 -2.05 10.00 1.92
CA LEU A 114 -2.63 9.38 0.73
C LEU A 114 -1.80 8.18 0.28
N TYR A 115 -2.46 7.16 -0.27
CA TYR A 115 -1.81 5.93 -0.67
C TYR A 115 -2.26 5.51 -2.07
N ALA A 116 -1.34 5.62 -3.03
CA ALA A 116 -1.52 5.12 -4.39
C ALA A 116 -1.13 3.64 -4.44
N GLY A 117 -2.11 2.75 -4.42
CA GLY A 117 -1.92 1.30 -4.40
C GLY A 117 -1.94 0.68 -5.79
N ILE A 118 -1.05 -0.28 -6.04
CA ILE A 118 -1.00 -1.14 -7.24
C ILE A 118 -0.86 -0.32 -8.54
N MET A 119 0.18 0.51 -8.64
CA MET A 119 0.45 1.29 -9.86
C MET A 119 1.23 0.43 -10.86
N PRO A 120 0.68 0.18 -12.07
CA PRO A 120 1.30 -0.74 -13.03
C PRO A 120 2.37 -0.09 -13.90
N THR A 121 2.28 1.21 -14.17
CA THR A 121 3.12 1.92 -15.15
C THR A 121 3.73 3.18 -14.58
N LEU A 122 4.91 3.55 -15.05
CA LEU A 122 5.59 4.77 -14.62
C LEU A 122 4.80 6.05 -14.99
N PRO A 123 4.26 6.22 -16.22
CA PRO A 123 3.53 7.45 -16.56
C PRO A 123 2.33 7.69 -15.64
N GLU A 124 1.51 6.67 -15.39
CA GLU A 124 0.35 6.83 -14.51
C GLU A 124 0.76 7.05 -13.06
N ALA A 125 1.79 6.33 -12.57
CA ALA A 125 2.32 6.52 -11.21
C ALA A 125 2.90 7.92 -11.00
N LEU A 126 3.57 8.50 -11.99
CA LEU A 126 4.08 9.88 -11.94
C LEU A 126 2.94 10.91 -11.93
N GLY A 127 1.96 10.76 -12.82
CA GLY A 127 0.78 11.64 -12.82
C GLY A 127 0.00 11.57 -11.51
N MET A 128 -0.19 10.36 -10.96
CA MET A 128 -0.76 10.14 -9.63
C MET A 128 0.08 10.85 -8.56
N ALA A 129 1.40 10.66 -8.55
CA ALA A 129 2.30 11.29 -7.57
C ALA A 129 2.19 12.82 -7.60
N ARG A 130 2.09 13.42 -8.78
CA ARG A 130 1.89 14.88 -8.94
C ARG A 130 0.54 15.34 -8.40
N ALA A 131 -0.53 14.58 -8.61
CA ALA A 131 -1.84 14.85 -8.04
C ALA A 131 -1.80 14.78 -6.49
N LEU A 132 -1.16 13.76 -5.94
CA LEU A 132 -1.03 13.59 -4.50
C LEU A 132 -0.15 14.69 -3.86
N ALA A 133 0.97 15.05 -4.50
CA ALA A 133 1.85 16.13 -4.05
C ALA A 133 1.14 17.48 -3.92
N ALA A 134 0.17 17.74 -4.81
CA ALA A 134 -0.62 18.98 -4.82
C ALA A 134 -1.52 19.13 -3.57
N THR A 135 -1.92 18.04 -2.92
CA THR A 135 -2.74 18.07 -1.69
C THR A 135 -1.94 18.50 -0.45
N CYS A 136 -0.63 18.59 -0.54
CA CYS A 136 0.29 18.87 0.56
C CYS A 136 0.35 17.80 1.67
N LEU A 137 -0.43 16.72 1.58
CA LEU A 137 -0.35 15.60 2.52
C LEU A 137 0.86 14.69 2.23
N PRO A 138 1.39 13.99 3.25
CA PRO A 138 2.29 12.89 3.03
C PRO A 138 1.62 11.83 2.15
N TYR A 139 2.39 11.17 1.27
CA TYR A 139 1.84 10.13 0.42
C TYR A 139 2.82 9.00 0.12
N ILE A 140 2.28 7.85 -0.25
CA ILE A 140 3.01 6.63 -0.57
C ILE A 140 2.64 6.19 -1.98
N ILE A 141 3.62 5.77 -2.78
CA ILE A 141 3.39 5.12 -4.07
C ILE A 141 3.74 3.63 -3.95
N SER A 142 2.81 2.78 -4.37
CA SER A 142 2.99 1.34 -4.36
C SER A 142 2.82 0.76 -5.75
N PHE A 143 3.79 -0.02 -6.21
CA PHE A 143 3.84 -0.55 -7.56
C PHE A 143 3.37 -2.01 -7.64
N THR A 144 2.88 -2.41 -8.80
CA THR A 144 2.88 -3.82 -9.23
C THR A 144 4.28 -4.16 -9.71
N LEU A 145 4.98 -5.02 -8.98
CA LEU A 145 6.38 -5.35 -9.25
C LEU A 145 6.50 -6.78 -9.77
N LEU A 146 7.21 -6.96 -10.89
CA LEU A 146 7.51 -8.25 -11.50
C LEU A 146 8.85 -8.79 -11.00
N ASP A 147 9.06 -10.11 -11.07
CA ASP A 147 10.27 -10.81 -10.60
C ASP A 147 11.56 -10.35 -11.33
N LYS A 148 11.42 -9.92 -12.58
CA LYS A 148 12.51 -9.30 -13.37
C LYS A 148 12.91 -7.89 -12.90
N GLY A 149 12.28 -7.38 -11.84
CA GLY A 149 12.64 -6.12 -11.20
C GLY A 149 12.06 -4.88 -11.85
N THR A 150 11.00 -5.05 -12.65
CA THR A 150 10.32 -3.96 -13.36
C THR A 150 8.87 -3.83 -12.95
N LEU A 151 8.30 -2.67 -13.21
CA LEU A 151 6.86 -2.47 -13.28
C LEU A 151 6.29 -3.26 -14.47
N VAL A 152 4.97 -3.26 -14.61
CA VAL A 152 4.27 -3.98 -15.70
C VAL A 152 4.65 -3.45 -17.09
N ASP A 153 4.88 -2.14 -17.22
CA ASP A 153 5.34 -1.48 -18.46
C ASP A 153 6.83 -1.72 -18.81
N GLY A 154 7.51 -2.54 -18.03
CA GLY A 154 8.93 -2.84 -18.21
C GLY A 154 9.90 -1.83 -17.58
N THR A 155 9.41 -0.77 -16.95
CA THR A 155 10.26 0.23 -16.27
C THR A 155 10.94 -0.39 -15.04
N PRO A 156 12.28 -0.35 -14.91
CA PRO A 156 12.98 -0.82 -13.72
C PRO A 156 12.53 -0.06 -12.46
N LEU A 157 12.44 -0.74 -11.32
CA LEU A 157 12.04 -0.12 -10.05
C LEU A 157 12.93 1.09 -9.69
N HIS A 158 14.25 0.96 -9.86
CA HIS A 158 15.19 2.07 -9.66
C HIS A 158 14.82 3.30 -10.50
N THR A 159 14.56 3.10 -11.77
CA THR A 159 14.21 4.17 -12.71
C THR A 159 12.88 4.82 -12.33
N ALA A 160 11.89 4.02 -11.94
CA ALA A 160 10.59 4.55 -11.51
C ALA A 160 10.73 5.45 -10.27
N ILE A 161 11.45 4.99 -9.26
CA ILE A 161 11.72 5.77 -8.03
C ILE A 161 12.45 7.06 -8.35
N GLN A 162 13.56 6.98 -9.09
CA GLN A 162 14.38 8.14 -9.45
C GLN A 162 13.58 9.17 -10.25
N HIS A 163 12.77 8.70 -11.20
CA HIS A 163 12.00 9.57 -12.07
C HIS A 163 10.91 10.32 -11.30
N ILE A 164 10.18 9.64 -10.42
CA ILE A 164 9.15 10.27 -9.59
C ILE A 164 9.79 11.24 -8.58
N ASP A 165 10.85 10.86 -7.88
CA ASP A 165 11.54 11.73 -6.92
C ASP A 165 12.04 13.03 -7.59
N ASN A 166 12.53 12.96 -8.82
CA ASN A 166 13.07 14.11 -9.54
C ASN A 166 12.00 15.00 -10.21
N ARG A 167 10.77 14.50 -10.39
CA ARG A 167 9.72 15.19 -11.15
C ARG A 167 8.49 15.56 -10.33
N THR A 168 8.56 15.39 -9.02
CA THR A 168 7.53 15.86 -8.07
C THR A 168 8.13 16.92 -7.14
N GLU A 169 7.40 18.01 -6.90
CA GLU A 169 7.82 19.06 -5.98
C GLU A 169 8.00 18.53 -4.55
N ARG A 170 7.14 17.59 -4.18
CA ARG A 170 7.17 16.87 -2.90
C ARG A 170 7.23 15.38 -3.21
N PRO A 171 8.40 14.74 -3.05
CA PRO A 171 8.53 13.31 -3.28
C PRO A 171 7.68 12.49 -2.31
N PRO A 172 7.26 11.26 -2.69
CA PRO A 172 6.57 10.34 -1.77
C PRO A 172 7.37 10.13 -0.47
N LEU A 173 6.71 9.82 0.64
CA LEU A 173 7.39 9.38 1.86
C LEU A 173 8.29 8.17 1.58
N CYS A 174 7.73 7.21 0.86
CA CYS A 174 8.43 6.00 0.44
C CYS A 174 7.69 5.34 -0.73
N TYR A 175 8.33 4.31 -1.26
CA TYR A 175 7.74 3.40 -2.25
C TYR A 175 7.50 2.04 -1.64
N MET A 176 6.47 1.36 -2.15
CA MET A 176 6.05 0.02 -1.71
C MET A 176 5.73 -0.87 -2.90
N THR A 177 5.43 -2.10 -2.62
CA THR A 177 4.67 -2.97 -3.52
C THR A 177 3.47 -3.57 -2.80
N ASN A 178 2.41 -3.89 -3.54
CA ASN A 178 1.30 -4.63 -3.00
C ASN A 178 0.73 -5.65 -4.00
N CYS A 179 0.14 -6.69 -3.43
CA CYS A 179 -0.35 -7.87 -4.13
C CYS A 179 0.74 -8.68 -4.87
N VAL A 180 1.95 -8.67 -4.33
CA VAL A 180 3.11 -9.43 -4.83
C VAL A 180 3.65 -10.31 -3.70
N HIS A 181 4.00 -11.57 -3.99
CA HIS A 181 4.58 -12.48 -2.99
C HIS A 181 6.03 -12.04 -2.63
N PRO A 182 6.47 -12.21 -1.36
CA PRO A 182 7.82 -11.81 -0.94
C PRO A 182 8.95 -12.41 -1.77
N ASP A 183 8.82 -13.64 -2.25
CA ASP A 183 9.84 -14.28 -3.11
C ASP A 183 10.01 -13.58 -4.46
N ILE A 184 8.90 -13.11 -5.04
CA ILE A 184 8.91 -12.31 -6.28
C ILE A 184 9.61 -10.98 -6.00
N VAL A 185 9.28 -10.31 -4.90
CA VAL A 185 9.92 -9.06 -4.49
C VAL A 185 11.42 -9.26 -4.25
N ARG A 186 11.81 -10.35 -3.59
CA ARG A 186 13.22 -10.68 -3.37
C ARG A 186 13.98 -10.83 -4.70
N LYS A 187 13.43 -11.57 -5.66
CA LYS A 187 14.01 -11.71 -7.01
C LYS A 187 14.15 -10.35 -7.70
N ALA A 188 13.11 -9.51 -7.62
CA ALA A 188 13.10 -8.18 -8.21
C ALA A 188 14.17 -7.26 -7.61
N LEU A 189 14.35 -7.28 -6.29
CA LEU A 189 15.36 -6.47 -5.59
C LEU A 189 16.80 -6.95 -5.84
N LEU A 190 16.99 -8.23 -6.14
CA LEU A 190 18.27 -8.81 -6.48
C LEU A 190 18.72 -8.55 -7.93
N GLN A 191 17.85 -8.02 -8.78
CA GLN A 191 18.23 -7.62 -10.14
C GLN A 191 19.31 -6.52 -10.10
N PRO A 192 20.38 -6.61 -10.90
CA PRO A 192 21.48 -5.65 -10.85
C PRO A 192 21.07 -4.19 -10.93
N VAL A 193 20.08 -3.87 -11.77
CA VAL A 193 19.55 -2.51 -11.95
C VAL A 193 18.89 -1.95 -10.68
N ASN A 194 18.36 -2.80 -9.78
CA ASN A 194 17.69 -2.41 -8.56
C ASN A 194 18.60 -2.49 -7.31
N ARG A 195 19.82 -3.03 -7.42
CA ARG A 195 20.78 -3.11 -6.32
C ARG A 195 21.50 -1.77 -6.11
N THR A 196 20.71 -0.74 -5.79
CA THR A 196 21.19 0.64 -5.64
C THR A 196 20.84 1.18 -4.26
N GLU A 197 21.64 2.17 -3.81
CA GLU A 197 21.34 2.86 -2.54
C GLU A 197 19.99 3.56 -2.58
N LEU A 198 19.57 4.08 -3.73
CA LEU A 198 18.25 4.69 -3.91
C LEU A 198 17.13 3.70 -3.60
N VAL A 199 17.13 2.53 -4.23
CA VAL A 199 16.12 1.48 -3.97
C VAL A 199 16.20 1.02 -2.53
N ARG A 200 17.41 0.78 -2.00
CA ARG A 200 17.61 0.36 -0.62
C ARG A 200 16.96 1.31 0.40
N ARG A 201 17.06 2.61 0.17
CA ARG A 201 16.54 3.65 1.07
C ARG A 201 15.08 3.99 0.85
N ARG A 202 14.62 4.00 -0.41
CA ARG A 202 13.32 4.52 -0.79
C ARG A 202 12.21 3.46 -0.84
N PHE A 203 12.55 2.20 -1.15
CA PHE A 203 11.58 1.11 -1.20
C PHE A 203 11.43 0.49 0.20
N GLN A 204 10.35 0.85 0.91
CA GLN A 204 10.23 0.63 2.35
C GLN A 204 8.99 -0.16 2.78
N GLY A 205 8.22 -0.71 1.86
CA GLY A 205 7.01 -1.42 2.29
C GLY A 205 6.52 -2.51 1.35
N ILE A 206 5.75 -3.41 1.91
CA ILE A 206 5.06 -4.49 1.21
C ILE A 206 3.70 -4.79 1.84
N GLN A 207 2.66 -4.88 1.00
CA GLN A 207 1.40 -5.57 1.33
C GLN A 207 1.36 -6.87 0.51
N ALA A 208 1.76 -7.97 1.13
CA ALA A 208 2.05 -9.22 0.43
C ALA A 208 0.79 -9.94 -0.06
N ASN A 209 0.88 -10.52 -1.25
CA ASN A 209 0.02 -11.62 -1.67
C ASN A 209 0.52 -12.92 -0.99
N ALA A 210 -0.40 -13.74 -0.49
CA ALA A 210 -0.03 -14.98 0.18
C ALA A 210 0.36 -16.11 -0.78
N ALA A 211 0.00 -16.04 -2.06
CA ALA A 211 0.34 -17.07 -3.04
C ALA A 211 1.64 -16.73 -3.79
N PRO A 212 2.63 -17.63 -3.88
CA PRO A 212 3.89 -17.41 -4.58
C PRO A 212 3.76 -17.62 -6.10
N LEU A 213 2.67 -17.13 -6.68
CA LEU A 213 2.31 -17.30 -8.09
C LEU A 213 2.22 -15.94 -8.78
N GLU A 214 2.47 -15.94 -10.08
CA GLU A 214 2.22 -14.77 -10.91
C GLU A 214 0.70 -14.52 -11.05
N TYR A 215 0.33 -13.26 -11.24
CA TYR A 215 -1.06 -12.86 -11.32
C TYR A 215 -1.85 -13.63 -12.38
N ALA A 216 -1.28 -13.83 -13.57
CA ALA A 216 -1.92 -14.57 -14.66
C ALA A 216 -2.34 -16.01 -14.27
N VAL A 217 -1.63 -16.63 -13.34
CA VAL A 217 -1.95 -17.97 -12.82
C VAL A 217 -3.04 -17.90 -11.74
N MET A 218 -3.11 -16.78 -11.02
CA MET A 218 -4.09 -16.58 -9.95
C MET A 218 -5.42 -16.02 -10.44
N ASP A 219 -5.44 -15.42 -11.62
CA ASP A 219 -6.64 -14.82 -12.19
C ASP A 219 -7.69 -15.89 -12.41
N ASN A 220 -8.92 -15.61 -11.98
CA ASN A 220 -10.06 -16.54 -12.01
C ASN A 220 -9.87 -17.85 -11.21
N ALA A 221 -8.97 -17.89 -10.22
CA ALA A 221 -8.84 -19.04 -9.32
C ALA A 221 -10.18 -19.33 -8.60
N THR A 222 -10.61 -20.58 -8.63
CA THR A 222 -11.87 -21.05 -8.02
C THR A 222 -11.71 -21.43 -6.54
N SER A 223 -10.48 -21.40 -6.02
CA SER A 223 -10.16 -21.69 -4.62
C SER A 223 -9.23 -20.61 -4.06
N LEU A 224 -9.28 -20.42 -2.74
CA LEU A 224 -8.38 -19.48 -2.06
C LEU A 224 -6.94 -20.00 -2.14
N LEU A 225 -6.08 -19.22 -2.79
CA LEU A 225 -4.65 -19.47 -2.87
C LEU A 225 -3.97 -18.72 -1.71
N THR A 226 -3.35 -19.46 -0.80
CA THR A 226 -2.72 -18.90 0.39
C THR A 226 -1.48 -19.71 0.76
N SER A 227 -0.60 -19.15 1.59
CA SER A 227 0.55 -19.81 2.21
C SER A 227 0.40 -19.85 3.72
N ALA A 228 1.27 -20.59 4.40
CA ALA A 228 1.28 -20.56 5.86
C ALA A 228 1.63 -19.15 6.38
N PRO A 229 0.92 -18.63 7.40
CA PRO A 229 1.15 -17.28 7.94
C PRO A 229 2.60 -17.02 8.36
N ASP A 230 3.27 -17.99 8.98
CA ASP A 230 4.65 -17.85 9.43
C ASP A 230 5.65 -17.81 8.27
N ASP A 231 5.44 -18.61 7.22
CA ASP A 231 6.29 -18.59 6.04
C ASP A 231 6.23 -17.24 5.33
N LEU A 232 5.00 -16.71 5.16
CA LEU A 232 4.79 -15.38 4.58
C LEU A 232 5.49 -14.31 5.42
N ALA A 233 5.31 -14.33 6.74
CA ALA A 233 5.93 -13.36 7.65
C ALA A 233 7.46 -13.42 7.58
N HIS A 234 8.08 -14.59 7.59
CA HIS A 234 9.53 -14.76 7.46
C HIS A 234 10.03 -14.25 6.10
N GLY A 235 9.35 -14.58 5.00
CA GLY A 235 9.69 -14.08 3.67
C GLY A 235 9.67 -12.55 3.61
N MET A 236 8.62 -11.93 4.16
CA MET A 236 8.48 -10.47 4.21
C MET A 236 9.60 -9.81 5.04
N LEU A 237 9.90 -10.34 6.22
CA LEU A 237 10.94 -9.78 7.09
C LEU A 237 12.35 -9.99 6.51
N GLY A 238 12.57 -11.05 5.74
CA GLY A 238 13.81 -11.29 5.01
C GLY A 238 14.15 -10.20 3.99
N LEU A 239 13.16 -9.45 3.49
CA LEU A 239 13.38 -8.30 2.59
C LEU A 239 14.13 -7.14 3.27
N ARG A 240 14.15 -7.08 4.61
CA ARG A 240 14.92 -6.08 5.37
C ARG A 240 16.43 -6.20 5.20
N GLU A 241 16.91 -7.34 4.74
CA GLU A 241 18.31 -7.53 4.38
C GLU A 241 18.70 -6.76 3.10
N LEU A 242 17.71 -6.49 2.24
CA LEU A 242 17.91 -5.86 0.94
C LEU A 242 17.53 -4.38 0.93
N THR A 243 16.54 -3.98 1.72
CA THR A 243 16.02 -2.61 1.76
C THR A 243 15.68 -2.18 3.18
N ALA A 244 15.49 -0.87 3.39
CA ALA A 244 15.08 -0.29 4.67
C ALA A 244 13.57 -0.51 4.94
N MET A 245 13.09 -1.75 4.81
CA MET A 245 11.67 -2.12 4.91
C MET A 245 11.11 -1.80 6.30
N LYS A 246 10.02 -1.03 6.36
CA LYS A 246 9.36 -0.56 7.59
C LYS A 246 7.86 -0.83 7.63
N ILE A 247 7.20 -0.88 6.47
CA ILE A 247 5.75 -1.02 6.36
C ILE A 247 5.43 -2.43 5.87
N PHE A 248 4.63 -3.16 6.64
CA PHE A 248 4.27 -4.54 6.36
C PHE A 248 2.76 -4.72 6.46
N GLY A 249 2.17 -5.43 5.53
CA GLY A 249 0.75 -5.71 5.52
C GLY A 249 0.41 -6.86 4.59
N GLY A 250 -0.85 -7.24 4.59
CA GLY A 250 -1.37 -8.29 3.72
C GLY A 250 -2.22 -7.75 2.57
N CYS A 251 -2.36 -8.53 1.51
CA CYS A 251 -3.23 -8.30 0.38
C CYS A 251 -4.02 -9.59 0.07
N CYS A 252 -4.15 -10.00 -1.18
CA CYS A 252 -4.91 -11.20 -1.57
C CYS A 252 -4.38 -12.45 -0.88
N GLY A 253 -5.30 -13.32 -0.45
CA GLY A 253 -4.99 -14.59 0.22
C GLY A 253 -4.55 -14.45 1.69
N THR A 254 -4.43 -13.24 2.23
CA THR A 254 -4.08 -13.00 3.65
C THR A 254 -5.31 -12.71 4.50
N ASP A 255 -5.20 -13.02 5.78
CA ASP A 255 -6.21 -12.73 6.82
C ASP A 255 -5.55 -12.29 8.13
N GLY A 256 -6.34 -12.19 9.21
CA GLY A 256 -5.85 -11.77 10.53
C GLY A 256 -4.72 -12.64 11.09
N ARG A 257 -4.65 -13.94 10.75
CA ARG A 257 -3.59 -14.87 11.18
C ARG A 257 -2.23 -14.47 10.55
N HIS A 258 -2.25 -14.08 9.28
CA HIS A 258 -1.07 -13.58 8.57
C HIS A 258 -0.57 -12.27 9.19
N LEU A 259 -1.48 -11.32 9.46
CA LEU A 259 -1.13 -10.06 10.12
C LEU A 259 -0.56 -10.29 11.52
N GLU A 260 -1.11 -11.22 12.28
CA GLU A 260 -0.59 -11.58 13.61
C GLU A 260 0.81 -12.19 13.54
N ALA A 261 1.06 -13.11 12.58
CA ALA A 261 2.39 -13.69 12.36
C ALA A 261 3.43 -12.60 12.01
N ILE A 262 3.08 -11.68 11.11
CA ILE A 262 3.93 -10.53 10.73
C ILE A 262 4.22 -9.66 11.95
N ALA A 263 3.18 -9.28 12.72
CA ALA A 263 3.31 -8.42 13.89
C ALA A 263 4.18 -9.06 14.98
N ARG A 264 4.00 -10.34 15.26
CA ARG A 264 4.83 -11.12 16.18
C ARG A 264 6.30 -11.10 15.78
N CYS A 265 6.60 -11.39 14.52
CA CYS A 265 7.97 -11.39 14.02
C CYS A 265 8.62 -9.98 14.07
N LEU A 266 7.86 -8.92 13.84
CA LEU A 266 8.33 -7.54 13.97
C LEU A 266 8.65 -7.16 15.41
N SER A 267 7.82 -7.57 16.37
CA SER A 267 7.97 -7.29 17.79
C SER A 267 9.21 -7.98 18.37
N LEU A 268 9.45 -9.26 18.06
CA LEU A 268 10.61 -10.01 18.52
C LEU A 268 11.95 -9.36 18.11
N ARG A 269 12.02 -8.77 16.93
CA ARG A 269 13.24 -8.08 16.46
C ARG A 269 13.46 -6.70 17.10
N ARG A 270 12.41 -6.03 17.59
CA ARG A 270 12.55 -4.77 18.35
C ARG A 270 13.17 -5.00 19.73
N SER A 271 12.84 -6.10 20.37
CA SER A 271 13.42 -6.47 21.68
C SER A 271 14.87 -6.98 21.60
N ALA A 272 15.34 -7.38 20.40
CA ALA A 272 16.70 -7.86 20.16
C ALA A 272 17.72 -6.75 19.80
N THR A 273 17.28 -5.54 19.50
CA THR A 273 18.14 -4.35 19.34
C THR A 273 18.12 -3.56 20.65
N PRO A 274 19.20 -3.57 21.47
CA PRO A 274 19.25 -2.69 22.65
C PRO A 274 19.20 -1.24 22.17
N ASP A 275 18.36 -0.47 22.84
CA ASP A 275 18.27 0.98 22.73
C ASP A 275 19.70 1.54 22.91
N SER A 276 20.32 2.00 21.80
CA SER A 276 21.57 2.74 21.90
C SER A 276 21.20 4.11 22.48
N GLY A 277 21.09 4.11 23.82
CA GLY A 277 20.83 5.29 24.60
C GLY A 277 21.76 6.41 24.17
N THR A 278 21.17 7.51 23.74
CA THR A 278 21.78 8.81 23.68
C THR A 278 22.13 9.19 25.13
N GLY A 279 23.36 8.90 25.49
CA GLY A 279 24.00 9.51 26.65
C GLY A 279 24.63 10.83 26.22
N ALA A 280 24.29 11.86 26.96
CA ALA A 280 24.89 13.19 27.08
C ALA A 280 24.81 14.14 25.89
#